data_c0d617e131bb2523172a2f3e14dd927c
#
_entry.id   c0d617e131bb2523172a2f3e14dd927c
#
_cell.length_a   1.000
_cell.length_b   1.000
_cell.length_c   1.000
_cell.angle_alpha   90.00
_cell.angle_beta   90.00
_cell.angle_gamma   90.00
#
_symmetry.space_group_name_H-M   'P 1'
#
loop_
_entity.id
_entity.type
_entity.pdbx_description
1 polymer ?
#
loop_
_entity_poly.entity_id
_entity_poly.type
_entity_poly.pdbx_seq_one_letter_code
_entity_poly.pdbx_strand_id
1 'polypeptide(L)'
;MLFDVSFEVGRGEVVALLGTNGAGKSTLLRAVSGLGIPDRGVVRLNGRTVTYAEAETRYRVGIVQLRGGAGTFPHLTIEDNLRTSLLSTDLDRAEVDRRIATALARFPALEGRLDETAGSLSGGQQQMLALAMTLVQEPDVLLIDELSLGLAPVIVQDLLRVVEELKAEGQAMVIVEQSLNVALAFADRAVFMEKGQVRFSGPAQELLERGDLARAVFLGGEGG
;
A
#
# COMPACT_ATOMS: atom_id res chain seq x y z
N MET A 1 3.42 -17.31 -10.04
CA MET A 1 3.80 -18.32 -9.02
C MET A 1 4.99 -17.75 -8.26
N LEU A 2 5.09 -17.99 -6.93
CA LEU A 2 6.20 -17.54 -6.09
C LEU A 2 7.07 -18.73 -5.73
N PHE A 3 8.40 -18.52 -5.67
CA PHE A 3 9.38 -19.57 -5.37
C PHE A 3 10.33 -19.04 -4.30
N ASP A 4 10.25 -19.63 -3.10
CA ASP A 4 11.12 -19.34 -1.97
C ASP A 4 11.33 -17.84 -1.67
N VAL A 5 10.20 -17.11 -1.58
CA VAL A 5 10.19 -15.69 -1.28
C VAL A 5 10.14 -15.50 0.23
N SER A 6 11.16 -14.84 0.78
CA SER A 6 11.20 -14.42 2.18
C SER A 6 11.55 -12.94 2.26
N PHE A 7 10.76 -12.17 3.00
CA PHE A 7 11.07 -10.78 3.37
C PHE A 7 10.27 -10.40 4.62
N GLU A 8 10.65 -9.32 5.22
CA GLU A 8 9.99 -8.75 6.39
C GLU A 8 9.92 -7.23 6.28
N VAL A 9 9.08 -6.61 7.07
CA VAL A 9 9.02 -5.16 7.24
C VAL A 9 8.92 -4.84 8.72
N GLY A 10 9.75 -3.91 9.18
CA GLY A 10 9.78 -3.42 10.55
C GLY A 10 8.84 -2.24 10.79
N ARG A 11 8.63 -1.90 12.06
CA ARG A 11 7.91 -0.66 12.42
C ARG A 11 8.69 0.57 11.96
N GLY A 12 7.99 1.53 11.37
CA GLY A 12 8.61 2.73 10.81
C GLY A 12 9.48 2.46 9.59
N GLU A 13 9.43 1.25 9.02
CA GLU A 13 10.16 0.90 7.81
C GLU A 13 9.23 0.94 6.59
N VAL A 14 9.74 1.50 5.50
CA VAL A 14 9.10 1.43 4.19
C VAL A 14 9.92 0.54 3.26
N VAL A 15 9.34 -0.57 2.86
CA VAL A 15 9.93 -1.51 1.90
C VAL A 15 9.32 -1.28 0.51
N ALA A 16 10.14 -0.90 -0.46
CA ALA A 16 9.73 -0.87 -1.86
C ALA A 16 9.84 -2.27 -2.48
N LEU A 17 8.72 -2.79 -2.97
CA LEU A 17 8.67 -4.04 -3.71
C LEU A 17 8.69 -3.74 -5.21
N LEU A 18 9.82 -3.98 -5.83
CA LEU A 18 10.13 -3.66 -7.22
C LEU A 18 10.22 -4.93 -8.07
N GLY A 19 10.10 -4.77 -9.38
CA GLY A 19 10.27 -5.89 -10.33
C GLY A 19 9.43 -5.68 -11.59
N THR A 20 9.75 -6.44 -12.62
CA THR A 20 9.07 -6.41 -13.91
C THR A 20 7.59 -6.85 -13.79
N ASN A 21 6.80 -6.55 -14.81
CA ASN A 21 5.44 -7.07 -14.91
C ASN A 21 5.46 -8.61 -14.91
N GLY A 22 4.55 -9.20 -14.14
CA GLY A 22 4.54 -10.67 -13.96
C GLY A 22 5.59 -11.22 -13.00
N ALA A 23 6.41 -10.39 -12.33
CA ALA A 23 7.42 -10.84 -11.37
C ALA A 23 6.83 -11.51 -10.10
N GLY A 24 5.53 -11.36 -9.85
CA GLY A 24 4.86 -11.97 -8.70
C GLY A 24 4.52 -10.99 -7.57
N LYS A 25 4.75 -9.69 -7.73
CA LYS A 25 4.51 -8.66 -6.70
C LYS A 25 3.07 -8.70 -6.16
N SER A 26 2.08 -8.58 -7.03
CA SER A 26 0.66 -8.62 -6.62
C SER A 26 0.25 -9.99 -6.05
N THR A 27 0.89 -11.09 -6.52
CA THR A 27 0.69 -12.43 -5.92
C THR A 27 1.20 -12.46 -4.48
N LEU A 28 2.34 -11.84 -4.21
CA LEU A 28 2.91 -11.73 -2.88
C LEU A 28 2.00 -10.88 -1.96
N LEU A 29 1.55 -9.70 -2.42
CA LEU A 29 0.62 -8.88 -1.65
C LEU A 29 -0.69 -9.65 -1.35
N ARG A 30 -1.24 -10.38 -2.32
CA ARG A 30 -2.43 -11.22 -2.11
C ARG A 30 -2.18 -12.33 -1.08
N ALA A 31 -1.01 -12.94 -1.07
CA ALA A 31 -0.65 -13.94 -0.06
C ALA A 31 -0.54 -13.32 1.33
N VAL A 32 -0.01 -12.09 1.45
CA VAL A 32 0.10 -11.37 2.73
C VAL A 32 -1.26 -10.86 3.21
N SER A 33 -2.09 -10.31 2.32
CA SER A 33 -3.43 -9.77 2.68
C SER A 33 -4.52 -10.84 2.86
N GLY A 34 -4.23 -12.12 2.58
CA GLY A 34 -5.21 -13.21 2.70
C GLY A 34 -6.13 -13.39 1.52
N LEU A 35 -5.90 -12.66 0.43
CA LEU A 35 -6.63 -12.79 -0.84
C LEU A 35 -6.14 -13.98 -1.70
N GLY A 36 -5.13 -14.66 -1.23
CA GLY A 36 -4.60 -15.91 -1.77
C GLY A 36 -3.90 -16.68 -0.65
N ILE A 37 -4.14 -17.99 -0.60
CA ILE A 37 -3.48 -18.86 0.37
C ILE A 37 -2.24 -19.45 -0.31
N PRO A 38 -1.04 -19.30 0.27
CA PRO A 38 0.16 -19.93 -0.27
C PRO A 38 0.13 -21.46 -0.05
N ASP A 39 0.58 -22.22 -1.02
CA ASP A 39 0.70 -23.67 -0.89
C ASP A 39 1.72 -24.07 0.19
N ARG A 40 2.77 -23.26 0.34
CA ARG A 40 3.82 -23.42 1.35
C ARG A 40 4.29 -22.08 1.87
N GLY A 41 4.87 -22.08 3.06
CA GLY A 41 5.38 -20.88 3.70
C GLY A 41 4.50 -20.35 4.83
N VAL A 42 4.90 -19.26 5.41
CA VAL A 42 4.26 -18.70 6.60
C VAL A 42 4.19 -17.17 6.48
N VAL A 43 3.03 -16.61 6.77
CA VAL A 43 2.85 -15.17 6.99
C VAL A 43 2.68 -14.92 8.49
N ARG A 44 3.46 -13.98 9.03
CA ARG A 44 3.40 -13.60 10.44
C ARG A 44 3.18 -12.10 10.58
N LEU A 45 2.33 -11.73 11.53
CA LEU A 45 2.15 -10.36 12.00
C LEU A 45 2.55 -10.33 13.48
N ASN A 46 3.52 -9.48 13.85
CA ASN A 46 3.99 -9.35 15.23
C ASN A 46 4.31 -10.72 15.88
N GLY A 47 4.97 -11.62 15.13
CA GLY A 47 5.32 -12.98 15.56
C GLY A 47 4.17 -13.99 15.53
N ARG A 48 2.91 -13.58 15.34
CA ARG A 48 1.75 -14.47 15.25
C ARG A 48 1.54 -14.94 13.81
N THR A 49 1.33 -16.24 13.63
CA THR A 49 1.04 -16.81 12.31
C THR A 49 -0.39 -16.47 11.87
N VAL A 50 -0.51 -15.89 10.68
CA VAL A 50 -1.80 -15.51 10.04
C VAL A 50 -1.99 -16.17 8.67
N THR A 51 -1.16 -17.14 8.29
CA THR A 51 -1.12 -17.75 6.95
C THR A 51 -2.46 -18.24 6.45
N TYR A 52 -3.25 -18.87 7.30
CA TYR A 52 -4.55 -19.44 6.94
C TYR A 52 -5.74 -18.61 7.42
N ALA A 53 -5.47 -17.43 8.00
CA ALA A 53 -6.54 -16.51 8.33
C ALA A 53 -7.15 -15.92 7.05
N GLU A 54 -8.47 -15.81 7.02
CA GLU A 54 -9.20 -15.15 5.93
C GLU A 54 -8.82 -13.67 5.80
N ALA A 55 -9.04 -13.08 4.63
CA ALA A 55 -8.68 -11.69 4.37
C ALA A 55 -9.35 -10.72 5.36
N GLU A 56 -10.62 -10.94 5.71
CA GLU A 56 -11.32 -10.13 6.71
C GLU A 56 -10.66 -10.20 8.10
N THR A 57 -10.24 -11.40 8.53
CA THR A 57 -9.52 -11.56 9.79
C THR A 57 -8.18 -10.82 9.76
N ARG A 58 -7.42 -10.90 8.66
CA ARG A 58 -6.15 -10.18 8.52
C ARG A 58 -6.35 -8.67 8.49
N TYR A 59 -7.42 -8.20 7.85
CA TYR A 59 -7.82 -6.81 7.86
C TYR A 59 -8.11 -6.32 9.28
N ARG A 60 -8.89 -7.07 10.06
CA ARG A 60 -9.21 -6.74 11.46
C ARG A 60 -7.99 -6.75 12.40
N VAL A 61 -6.98 -7.58 12.13
CA VAL A 61 -5.74 -7.61 12.93
C VAL A 61 -4.69 -6.62 12.43
N GLY A 62 -5.02 -5.77 11.46
CA GLY A 62 -4.20 -4.65 11.06
C GLY A 62 -3.33 -4.86 9.80
N ILE A 63 -3.60 -5.87 8.95
CA ILE A 63 -2.98 -5.96 7.61
C ILE A 63 -3.96 -5.37 6.59
N VAL A 64 -3.73 -4.13 6.19
CA VAL A 64 -4.62 -3.41 5.27
C VAL A 64 -3.93 -3.21 3.92
N GLN A 65 -4.64 -3.49 2.83
CA GLN A 65 -4.13 -3.33 1.48
C GLN A 65 -4.90 -2.25 0.72
N LEU A 66 -4.19 -1.21 0.26
CA LEU A 66 -4.62 -0.31 -0.79
C LEU A 66 -4.34 -0.96 -2.14
N ARG A 67 -5.36 -1.10 -2.98
CA ARG A 67 -5.21 -1.58 -4.36
C ARG A 67 -5.13 -0.40 -5.31
N GLY A 68 -4.22 -0.49 -6.28
CA GLY A 68 -4.13 0.50 -7.34
C GLY A 68 -5.42 0.59 -8.18
N GLY A 69 -5.79 1.80 -8.55
CA GLY A 69 -6.77 2.09 -9.60
C GLY A 69 -8.26 1.98 -9.25
N ALA A 70 -8.67 1.41 -8.11
CA ALA A 70 -10.10 1.30 -7.77
C ALA A 70 -10.33 0.98 -6.28
N GLY A 71 -10.02 1.94 -5.43
CA GLY A 71 -10.24 1.78 -3.97
C GLY A 71 -11.53 2.42 -3.46
N THR A 72 -12.27 3.16 -4.30
CA THR A 72 -13.43 3.95 -3.88
C THR A 72 -14.73 3.44 -4.48
N PHE A 73 -15.85 3.76 -3.83
CA PHE A 73 -17.21 3.55 -4.33
C PHE A 73 -17.72 4.85 -4.97
N PRO A 74 -17.74 4.98 -6.31
CA PRO A 74 -17.96 6.27 -6.98
C PRO A 74 -19.34 6.90 -6.71
N HIS A 75 -20.35 6.09 -6.41
CA HIS A 75 -21.72 6.52 -6.16
C HIS A 75 -22.00 6.89 -4.70
N LEU A 76 -21.07 6.59 -3.80
CA LEU A 76 -21.16 6.98 -2.39
C LEU A 76 -20.47 8.33 -2.19
N THR A 77 -20.88 9.03 -1.13
CA THR A 77 -20.18 10.24 -0.69
C THR A 77 -18.78 9.94 -0.20
N ILE A 78 -17.93 10.96 -0.05
CA ILE A 78 -16.59 10.81 0.56
C ILE A 78 -16.75 10.27 1.98
N GLU A 79 -17.69 10.80 2.77
CA GLU A 79 -17.96 10.31 4.12
C GLU A 79 -18.39 8.85 4.14
N ASP A 80 -19.34 8.45 3.28
CA ASP A 80 -19.81 7.07 3.21
C ASP A 80 -18.68 6.12 2.78
N ASN A 81 -17.81 6.53 1.85
CA ASN A 81 -16.62 5.77 1.49
C ASN A 81 -15.74 5.48 2.70
N LEU A 82 -15.43 6.48 3.51
CA LEU A 82 -14.62 6.31 4.72
C LEU A 82 -15.31 5.40 5.74
N ARG A 83 -16.62 5.58 5.97
CA ARG A 83 -17.40 4.75 6.89
C ARG A 83 -17.48 3.29 6.46
N THR A 84 -17.54 2.99 5.13
CA THR A 84 -17.57 1.60 4.65
C THR A 84 -16.35 0.80 5.08
N SER A 85 -15.19 1.44 5.22
CA SER A 85 -13.95 0.78 5.66
C SER A 85 -14.02 0.30 7.12
N LEU A 86 -14.95 0.82 7.91
CA LEU A 86 -15.11 0.50 9.34
C LEU A 86 -16.32 -0.41 9.62
N LEU A 87 -17.09 -0.81 8.60
CA LEU A 87 -18.32 -1.61 8.79
C LEU A 87 -18.10 -2.98 9.47
N SER A 88 -16.90 -3.55 9.34
CA SER A 88 -16.56 -4.83 9.96
C SER A 88 -15.97 -4.69 11.38
N THR A 89 -15.97 -3.47 11.95
CA THR A 89 -15.44 -3.19 13.28
C THR A 89 -16.56 -2.99 14.28
N ASP A 90 -16.30 -3.29 15.56
CA ASP A 90 -17.24 -3.06 16.67
C ASP A 90 -17.02 -1.67 17.31
N LEU A 91 -16.59 -0.68 16.55
CA LEU A 91 -16.31 0.67 17.02
C LEU A 91 -17.62 1.45 17.24
N ASP A 92 -17.66 2.24 18.31
CA ASP A 92 -18.74 3.18 18.51
C ASP A 92 -18.64 4.39 17.54
N ARG A 93 -19.72 5.17 17.47
CA ARG A 93 -19.80 6.30 16.55
C ARG A 93 -18.71 7.35 16.80
N ALA A 94 -18.40 7.63 18.06
CA ALA A 94 -17.42 8.65 18.42
C ALA A 94 -16.01 8.26 17.95
N GLU A 95 -15.65 6.97 18.10
CA GLU A 95 -14.38 6.45 17.63
C GLU A 95 -14.31 6.40 16.10
N VAL A 96 -15.40 6.04 15.42
CA VAL A 96 -15.51 6.13 13.94
C VAL A 96 -15.25 7.55 13.47
N ASP A 97 -15.95 8.54 14.06
CA ASP A 97 -15.83 9.95 13.68
C ASP A 97 -14.40 10.47 13.96
N ARG A 98 -13.77 10.07 15.08
CA ARG A 98 -12.38 10.39 15.40
C ARG A 98 -11.40 9.86 14.35
N ARG A 99 -11.52 8.60 13.97
CA ARG A 99 -10.63 7.97 12.99
C ARG A 99 -10.76 8.60 11.61
N ILE A 100 -11.99 8.91 11.20
CA ILE A 100 -12.26 9.62 9.95
C ILE A 100 -11.59 10.99 9.98
N ALA A 101 -11.78 11.77 11.04
CA ALA A 101 -11.18 13.10 11.17
C ALA A 101 -9.63 13.01 11.13
N THR A 102 -9.03 12.04 11.83
CA THR A 102 -7.58 11.82 11.84
C THR A 102 -7.03 11.48 10.46
N ALA A 103 -7.72 10.61 9.72
CA ALA A 103 -7.30 10.23 8.36
C ALA A 103 -7.44 11.42 7.38
N LEU A 104 -8.55 12.15 7.44
CA LEU A 104 -8.83 13.29 6.55
C LEU A 104 -7.85 14.46 6.75
N ALA A 105 -7.38 14.70 7.99
CA ALA A 105 -6.41 15.76 8.28
C ALA A 105 -5.12 15.67 7.44
N ARG A 106 -4.81 14.49 6.88
CA ARG A 106 -3.68 14.28 5.96
C ARG A 106 -3.98 14.68 4.51
N PHE A 107 -5.26 14.88 4.18
CA PHE A 107 -5.71 15.13 2.80
C PHE A 107 -6.56 16.41 2.72
N PRO A 108 -5.94 17.61 2.79
CA PRO A 108 -6.68 18.88 2.73
C PRO A 108 -7.55 19.01 1.48
N ALA A 109 -7.18 18.35 0.37
CA ALA A 109 -7.97 18.36 -0.87
C ALA A 109 -9.36 17.70 -0.75
N LEU A 110 -9.61 16.94 0.33
CA LEU A 110 -10.89 16.29 0.63
C LEU A 110 -11.66 17.03 1.74
N GLU A 111 -11.00 17.95 2.44
CA GLU A 111 -11.59 18.69 3.54
C GLU A 111 -12.74 19.58 3.04
N GLY A 112 -13.86 19.60 3.79
CA GLY A 112 -15.04 20.37 3.44
C GLY A 112 -15.89 19.82 2.28
N ARG A 113 -15.54 18.63 1.74
CA ARG A 113 -16.20 18.01 0.58
C ARG A 113 -16.88 16.68 0.89
N LEU A 114 -17.12 16.39 2.17
CA LEU A 114 -17.59 15.07 2.65
C LEU A 114 -18.89 14.61 2.02
N ASP A 115 -19.78 15.54 1.68
CA ASP A 115 -21.10 15.26 1.05
C ASP A 115 -21.00 15.05 -0.47
N GLU A 116 -19.84 15.31 -1.09
CA GLU A 116 -19.66 15.08 -2.52
C GLU A 116 -19.49 13.59 -2.82
N THR A 117 -19.98 13.14 -3.98
CA THR A 117 -19.77 11.77 -4.43
C THR A 117 -18.31 11.55 -4.84
N ALA A 118 -17.75 10.39 -4.49
CA ALA A 118 -16.37 10.05 -4.85
C ALA A 118 -16.14 10.04 -6.37
N GLY A 119 -17.18 9.80 -7.17
CA GLY A 119 -17.12 9.84 -8.63
C GLY A 119 -16.90 11.24 -9.22
N SER A 120 -17.16 12.32 -8.45
CA SER A 120 -16.89 13.71 -8.87
C SER A 120 -15.43 14.12 -8.70
N LEU A 121 -14.64 13.34 -7.95
CA LEU A 121 -13.24 13.62 -7.66
C LEU A 121 -12.34 13.35 -8.87
N SER A 122 -11.26 14.12 -9.00
CA SER A 122 -10.19 13.79 -9.94
C SER A 122 -9.54 12.46 -9.57
N GLY A 123 -8.87 11.78 -10.52
CA GLY A 123 -8.18 10.51 -10.26
C GLY A 123 -7.20 10.57 -9.07
N GLY A 124 -6.47 11.69 -8.95
CA GLY A 124 -5.57 11.89 -7.80
C GLY A 124 -6.31 12.04 -6.47
N GLN A 125 -7.44 12.76 -6.47
CA GLN A 125 -8.29 12.88 -5.26
C GLN A 125 -8.96 11.55 -4.91
N GLN A 126 -9.34 10.74 -5.89
CA GLN A 126 -9.84 9.38 -5.66
C GLN A 126 -8.76 8.50 -5.02
N GLN A 127 -7.50 8.63 -5.44
CA GLN A 127 -6.38 7.90 -4.83
C GLN A 127 -6.11 8.37 -3.39
N MET A 128 -6.21 9.68 -3.13
CA MET A 128 -6.15 10.23 -1.76
C MET A 128 -7.28 9.68 -0.88
N LEU A 129 -8.51 9.63 -1.40
CA LEU A 129 -9.65 9.04 -0.69
C LEU A 129 -9.42 7.55 -0.42
N ALA A 130 -8.95 6.80 -1.41
CA ALA A 130 -8.65 5.38 -1.26
C ALA A 130 -7.57 5.13 -0.18
N LEU A 131 -6.52 5.98 -0.13
CA LEU A 131 -5.52 5.90 0.93
C LEU A 131 -6.13 6.29 2.29
N ALA A 132 -6.94 7.35 2.37
CA ALA A 132 -7.65 7.71 3.60
C ALA A 132 -8.52 6.57 4.13
N MET A 133 -9.25 5.86 3.25
CA MET A 133 -10.06 4.68 3.60
C MET A 133 -9.22 3.55 4.22
N THR A 134 -7.95 3.40 3.86
CA THR A 134 -7.08 2.42 4.51
C THR A 134 -6.59 2.91 5.87
N LEU A 135 -6.36 4.21 6.02
CA LEU A 135 -5.81 4.81 7.24
C LEU A 135 -6.84 4.87 8.39
N VAL A 136 -8.15 4.98 8.09
CA VAL A 136 -9.20 4.93 9.13
C VAL A 136 -9.19 3.62 9.92
N GLN A 137 -8.58 2.55 9.39
CA GLN A 137 -8.39 1.28 10.09
C GLN A 137 -7.27 1.30 11.14
N GLU A 138 -6.40 2.32 11.11
CA GLU A 138 -5.20 2.37 11.95
C GLU A 138 -4.37 1.07 11.80
N PRO A 139 -3.90 0.74 10.57
CA PRO A 139 -3.27 -0.54 10.30
C PRO A 139 -1.94 -0.72 11.02
N ASP A 140 -1.60 -1.95 11.43
CA ASP A 140 -0.24 -2.32 11.86
C ASP A 140 0.72 -2.35 10.67
N VAL A 141 0.23 -2.84 9.51
CA VAL A 141 0.99 -2.90 8.25
C VAL A 141 0.10 -2.43 7.10
N LEU A 142 0.59 -1.45 6.35
CA LEU A 142 -0.05 -0.93 5.15
C LEU A 142 0.63 -1.49 3.90
N LEU A 143 -0.13 -2.19 3.08
CA LEU A 143 0.30 -2.70 1.79
C LEU A 143 -0.27 -1.79 0.70
N ILE A 144 0.58 -1.21 -0.15
CA ILE A 144 0.15 -0.31 -1.23
C ILE A 144 0.58 -0.92 -2.57
N ASP A 145 -0.38 -1.14 -3.45
CA ASP A 145 -0.13 -1.61 -4.81
C ASP A 145 -0.23 -0.43 -5.76
N GLU A 146 0.90 -0.01 -6.35
CA GLU A 146 1.01 1.07 -7.34
C GLU A 146 0.48 2.44 -6.86
N LEU A 147 1.22 3.06 -5.91
CA LEU A 147 0.86 4.36 -5.35
C LEU A 147 0.81 5.49 -6.39
N SER A 148 1.75 5.48 -7.35
CA SER A 148 2.00 6.59 -8.29
C SER A 148 1.41 6.40 -9.68
N LEU A 149 0.87 5.22 -10.00
CA LEU A 149 0.48 4.85 -11.36
C LEU A 149 -0.60 5.78 -11.94
N GLY A 150 -0.29 6.41 -13.08
CA GLY A 150 -1.25 7.25 -13.82
C GLY A 150 -1.55 8.60 -13.17
N LEU A 151 -0.82 8.99 -12.13
CA LEU A 151 -1.02 10.25 -11.42
C LEU A 151 -0.09 11.36 -11.92
N ALA A 152 -0.58 12.59 -11.84
CA ALA A 152 0.25 13.77 -12.10
C ALA A 152 1.36 13.90 -11.02
N PRO A 153 2.56 14.38 -11.38
CA PRO A 153 3.69 14.47 -10.45
C PRO A 153 3.39 15.22 -9.15
N VAL A 154 2.56 16.27 -9.19
CA VAL A 154 2.17 17.03 -7.99
C VAL A 154 1.36 16.16 -7.02
N ILE A 155 0.47 15.31 -7.51
CA ILE A 155 -0.30 14.39 -6.67
C ILE A 155 0.59 13.32 -6.06
N VAL A 156 1.56 12.81 -6.83
CA VAL A 156 2.56 11.87 -6.30
C VAL A 156 3.33 12.48 -5.14
N GLN A 157 3.74 13.74 -5.24
CA GLN A 157 4.42 14.45 -4.15
C GLN A 157 3.55 14.57 -2.89
N ASP A 158 2.25 14.89 -3.05
CA ASP A 158 1.32 14.95 -1.92
C ASP A 158 1.17 13.58 -1.22
N LEU A 159 1.08 12.50 -2.01
CA LEU A 159 1.00 11.13 -1.47
C LEU A 159 2.31 10.71 -0.77
N LEU A 160 3.46 11.07 -1.35
CA LEU A 160 4.77 10.79 -0.74
C LEU A 160 4.95 11.51 0.59
N ARG A 161 4.46 12.75 0.72
CA ARG A 161 4.44 13.48 2.01
C ARG A 161 3.65 12.71 3.06
N VAL A 162 2.48 12.15 2.70
CA VAL A 162 1.69 11.34 3.63
C VAL A 162 2.45 10.05 4.01
N VAL A 163 3.14 9.41 3.07
CA VAL A 163 3.98 8.22 3.35
C VAL A 163 5.09 8.55 4.35
N GLU A 164 5.76 9.71 4.19
CA GLU A 164 6.80 10.16 5.12
C GLU A 164 6.25 10.45 6.53
N GLU A 165 5.08 11.10 6.62
CA GLU A 165 4.39 11.33 7.90
C GLU A 165 4.07 10.01 8.60
N LEU A 166 3.49 9.05 7.89
CA LEU A 166 3.15 7.72 8.42
C LEU A 166 4.40 6.97 8.88
N LYS A 167 5.48 7.04 8.10
CA LYS A 167 6.77 6.46 8.47
C LYS A 167 7.30 7.06 9.78
N ALA A 168 7.27 8.39 9.92
CA ALA A 168 7.72 9.09 11.13
C ALA A 168 6.88 8.70 12.37
N GLU A 169 5.61 8.33 12.18
CA GLU A 169 4.71 7.82 13.21
C GLU A 169 4.94 6.33 13.55
N GLY A 170 5.85 5.67 12.84
CA GLY A 170 6.20 4.27 13.09
C GLY A 170 5.36 3.27 12.28
N GLN A 171 4.64 3.71 11.24
CA GLN A 171 3.87 2.85 10.36
C GLN A 171 4.77 1.92 9.55
N ALA A 172 4.53 0.61 9.60
CA ALA A 172 5.16 -0.34 8.70
C ALA A 172 4.46 -0.34 7.33
N MET A 173 5.22 -0.20 6.24
CA MET A 173 4.65 -0.12 4.89
C MET A 173 5.39 -0.98 3.88
N VAL A 174 4.64 -1.66 3.02
CA VAL A 174 5.17 -2.31 1.81
C VAL A 174 4.50 -1.65 0.60
N ILE A 175 5.29 -1.01 -0.24
CA ILE A 175 4.81 -0.27 -1.40
C ILE A 175 5.34 -0.92 -2.68
N VAL A 176 4.43 -1.42 -3.50
CA VAL A 176 4.76 -1.89 -4.85
C VAL A 176 4.85 -0.68 -5.76
N GLU A 177 5.98 -0.55 -6.44
CA GLU A 177 6.21 0.51 -7.42
C GLU A 177 6.86 -0.05 -8.70
N GLN A 178 6.59 0.62 -9.80
CA GLN A 178 7.26 0.34 -11.08
C GLN A 178 8.38 1.34 -11.32
N SER A 179 8.26 2.56 -10.79
CA SER A 179 9.27 3.60 -10.91
C SER A 179 10.30 3.50 -9.81
N LEU A 180 11.56 3.20 -10.19
CA LEU A 180 12.68 3.18 -9.25
C LEU A 180 12.90 4.55 -8.59
N ASN A 181 12.77 5.64 -9.35
CA ASN A 181 12.94 6.99 -8.83
C ASN A 181 11.91 7.32 -7.74
N VAL A 182 10.65 6.91 -7.95
CA VAL A 182 9.59 7.08 -6.94
C VAL A 182 9.90 6.23 -5.72
N ALA A 183 10.24 4.95 -5.92
CA ALA A 183 10.57 4.03 -4.83
C ALA A 183 11.73 4.55 -3.95
N LEU A 184 12.79 5.06 -4.57
CA LEU A 184 13.96 5.60 -3.87
C LEU A 184 13.68 6.89 -3.08
N ALA A 185 12.62 7.61 -3.41
CA ALA A 185 12.26 8.84 -2.71
C ALA A 185 11.73 8.58 -1.28
N PHE A 186 11.21 7.38 -0.99
CA PHE A 186 10.57 7.09 0.30
C PHE A 186 11.07 5.81 0.99
N ALA A 187 11.62 4.84 0.22
CA ALA A 187 11.92 3.52 0.76
C ALA A 187 13.24 3.49 1.54
N ASP A 188 13.23 2.82 2.69
CA ASP A 188 14.45 2.47 3.42
C ASP A 188 15.15 1.29 2.77
N ARG A 189 14.36 0.30 2.35
CA ARG A 189 14.84 -0.93 1.75
C ARG A 189 14.06 -1.25 0.49
N ALA A 190 14.75 -1.84 -0.49
CA ALA A 190 14.17 -2.34 -1.70
C ALA A 190 14.25 -3.87 -1.75
N VAL A 191 13.17 -4.49 -2.21
CA VAL A 191 13.11 -5.91 -2.57
C VAL A 191 12.81 -5.98 -4.06
N PHE A 192 13.77 -6.46 -4.85
CA PHE A 192 13.57 -6.65 -6.29
C PHE A 192 13.20 -8.10 -6.59
N MET A 193 12.08 -8.26 -7.28
CA MET A 193 11.55 -9.56 -7.70
C MET A 193 11.65 -9.77 -9.20
N GLU A 194 12.00 -10.98 -9.59
CA GLU A 194 11.97 -11.44 -10.97
C GLU A 194 11.48 -12.89 -11.02
N LYS A 195 10.55 -13.18 -11.91
CA LYS A 195 10.03 -14.55 -12.15
C LYS A 195 9.66 -15.31 -10.87
N GLY A 196 9.03 -14.59 -9.94
CA GLY A 196 8.55 -15.17 -8.67
C GLY A 196 9.61 -15.38 -7.60
N GLN A 197 10.81 -14.85 -7.75
CA GLN A 197 11.93 -14.97 -6.80
C GLN A 197 12.44 -13.58 -6.39
N VAL A 198 12.95 -13.48 -5.17
CA VAL A 198 13.71 -12.30 -4.74
C VAL A 198 15.13 -12.38 -5.31
N ARG A 199 15.53 -11.36 -6.06
CA ARG A 199 16.88 -11.23 -6.65
C ARG A 199 17.77 -10.29 -5.85
N PHE A 200 17.15 -9.35 -5.16
CA PHE A 200 17.83 -8.40 -4.30
C PHE A 200 16.94 -8.05 -3.10
N SER A 201 17.55 -7.90 -1.95
CA SER A 201 16.93 -7.33 -0.75
C SER A 201 18.02 -6.60 0.03
N GLY A 202 17.89 -5.29 0.16
CA GLY A 202 18.89 -4.44 0.82
C GLY A 202 18.45 -2.98 0.86
N PRO A 203 19.29 -2.08 1.40
CA PRO A 203 19.05 -0.64 1.39
C PRO A 203 18.65 -0.16 -0.02
N ALA A 204 17.64 0.72 -0.10
CA ALA A 204 17.11 1.15 -1.41
C ALA A 204 18.19 1.81 -2.27
N GLN A 205 19.15 2.53 -1.66
CA GLN A 205 20.25 3.18 -2.36
C GLN A 205 21.21 2.17 -3.05
N GLU A 206 21.44 1.01 -2.43
CA GLU A 206 22.32 -0.02 -3.02
C GLU A 206 21.79 -0.61 -4.32
N LEU A 207 20.48 -0.54 -4.54
CA LEU A 207 19.88 -1.02 -5.78
C LEU A 207 20.38 -0.22 -7.01
N LEU A 208 20.67 1.07 -6.83
CA LEU A 208 21.24 1.91 -7.91
C LEU A 208 22.65 1.47 -8.32
N GLU A 209 23.45 0.96 -7.39
CA GLU A 209 24.82 0.51 -7.65
C GLU A 209 24.82 -0.83 -8.42
N ARG A 210 23.72 -1.57 -8.38
CA ARG A 210 23.50 -2.81 -9.14
C ARG A 210 22.95 -2.47 -10.52
N GLY A 211 23.84 -1.99 -11.42
CA GLY A 211 23.49 -1.52 -12.74
C GLY A 211 22.71 -2.50 -13.64
N ASP A 212 22.86 -3.81 -13.42
CA ASP A 212 22.09 -4.87 -14.07
C ASP A 212 20.64 -4.93 -13.58
N LEU A 213 20.43 -4.84 -12.24
CA LEU A 213 19.09 -4.85 -11.62
C LEU A 213 18.39 -3.52 -11.84
N ALA A 214 19.10 -2.40 -11.72
CA ALA A 214 18.55 -1.08 -12.03
C ALA A 214 18.03 -1.03 -13.47
N ARG A 215 18.80 -1.52 -14.45
CA ARG A 215 18.36 -1.64 -15.84
C ARG A 215 17.13 -2.52 -16.03
N ALA A 216 17.03 -3.65 -15.31
CA ALA A 216 15.86 -4.53 -15.38
C ALA A 216 14.59 -3.84 -14.86
N VAL A 217 14.70 -2.99 -13.84
CA VAL A 217 13.57 -2.15 -13.36
C VAL A 217 13.22 -1.08 -14.39
N PHE A 218 14.21 -0.37 -14.97
CA PHE A 218 13.97 0.68 -15.96
C PHE A 218 13.40 0.13 -17.28
N LEU A 219 13.93 -0.99 -17.78
CA LEU A 219 13.49 -1.57 -19.07
C LEU A 219 12.16 -2.35 -18.95
N GLY A 220 11.80 -2.80 -17.77
CA GLY A 220 10.51 -3.46 -17.52
C GLY A 220 9.30 -2.51 -17.52
N GLY A 221 9.53 -1.19 -17.42
CA GLY A 221 8.50 -0.15 -17.46
C GLY A 221 8.16 0.39 -18.84
N GLU A 222 8.96 0.09 -19.88
CA GLU A 222 8.76 0.65 -21.23
C GLU A 222 8.02 -0.27 -22.22
N GLY A 223 7.46 -1.38 -21.74
CA GLY A 223 6.82 -2.41 -22.59
C GLY A 223 5.38 -2.71 -22.17
N GLY A 224 4.47 -1.75 -22.30
CA GLY A 224 3.04 -1.99 -22.10
C GLY A 224 2.21 -0.90 -22.75
#